data_acf2f62cf44c2e19c1402836963a9b0e
#
_entry.id   acf2f62cf44c2e19c1402836963a9b0e
#
_cell.length_a   1.000
_cell.length_b   1.000
_cell.length_c   1.000
_cell.angle_alpha   90.00
_cell.angle_beta   90.00
_cell.angle_gamma   90.00
#
_symmetry.space_group_name_H-M   'P 1'
#
loop_
_entity.id
_entity.type
_entity.pdbx_description
1 polymer ?
#
loop_
_entity_poly.entity_id
_entity_poly.type
_entity_poly.pdbx_seq_one_letter_code
_entity_poly.pdbx_strand_id
1 'polypeptide(L)' 'MKQMPPPGELPGTLKRSSREAQETFTRALTGAVQAYGEGDQAVRAAFAEFKRTFEKRGDHWIPRQASPAGD' A
#
# COMPACT_ATOMS: atom_id res chain seq x y z
N MET A 1 -17.57 11.86 7.11
CA MET A 1 -16.91 11.72 7.23
C MET A 1 -16.12 11.05 6.65
N LYS A 2 -15.60 10.95 5.96
CA LYS A 2 -14.88 10.30 5.55
C LYS A 2 -13.70 10.51 5.74
N GLN A 3 -13.09 9.95 6.23
CA GLN A 3 -11.88 10.12 6.59
C GLN A 3 -11.04 9.03 6.27
N MET A 4 -9.75 9.12 6.41
CA MET A 4 -8.88 8.06 6.18
C MET A 4 -9.19 6.92 7.04
N PRO A 5 -9.03 5.69 6.57
CA PRO A 5 -9.22 4.55 7.45
C PRO A 5 -8.21 4.58 8.56
N PRO A 6 -8.56 4.01 9.71
CA PRO A 6 -7.59 3.89 10.80
C PRO A 6 -6.43 3.00 10.41
N PRO A 7 -5.34 3.06 11.16
CA PRO A 7 -4.16 2.31 10.79
C PRO A 7 -4.37 0.83 10.55
N GLY A 8 -5.36 0.23 11.10
CA GLY A 8 -5.59 -1.17 10.85
C GLY A 8 -6.43 -1.47 9.65
N GLU A 9 -6.96 -0.44 8.99
CA GLU A 9 -7.83 -0.63 7.87
C GLU A 9 -7.16 -0.24 6.60
N LEU A 10 -7.32 -1.05 5.56
CA LEU A 10 -6.65 -0.82 4.30
C LEU A 10 -7.68 -0.57 3.22
N PRO A 11 -7.28 0.12 2.15
CA PRO A 11 -8.15 0.24 0.99
C PRO A 11 -8.60 -1.12 0.49
N GLY A 12 -9.72 -1.14 -0.19
CA GLY A 12 -10.29 -2.40 -0.63
C GLY A 12 -9.37 -3.23 -1.47
N THR A 13 -8.64 -2.58 -2.37
CA THR A 13 -7.71 -3.35 -3.22
C THR A 13 -6.62 -4.00 -2.41
N LEU A 14 -6.18 -3.35 -1.34
CA LEU A 14 -5.17 -3.95 -0.50
C LEU A 14 -5.74 -5.05 0.37
N LYS A 15 -6.97 -4.92 0.80
CA LYS A 15 -7.58 -6.00 1.56
C LYS A 15 -7.70 -7.27 0.75
N ARG A 16 -7.84 -7.14 -0.56
CA ARG A 16 -7.92 -8.30 -1.44
C ARG A 16 -6.56 -8.85 -1.80
N SER A 17 -5.50 -8.17 -1.39
CA SER A 17 -4.16 -8.62 -1.71
C SER A 17 -3.64 -9.57 -0.66
N SER A 18 -2.47 -10.13 -0.92
CA SER A 18 -1.86 -11.07 0.00
C SER A 18 -1.49 -10.35 1.30
N ARG A 19 -1.25 -11.17 2.33
CA ARG A 19 -0.81 -10.61 3.59
C ARG A 19 0.50 -9.86 3.43
N GLU A 20 1.37 -10.37 2.58
CA GLU A 20 2.65 -9.71 2.36
C GLU A 20 2.45 -8.31 1.82
N ALA A 21 1.52 -8.15 0.87
CA ALA A 21 1.24 -6.84 0.33
C ALA A 21 0.68 -5.92 1.41
N GLN A 22 -0.22 -6.44 2.22
CA GLN A 22 -0.82 -5.63 3.27
C GLN A 22 0.23 -5.18 4.28
N GLU A 23 1.11 -6.09 4.66
CA GLU A 23 2.15 -5.74 5.63
C GLU A 23 3.13 -4.75 5.04
N THR A 24 3.47 -4.91 3.78
CA THR A 24 4.39 -4.00 3.14
C THR A 24 3.81 -2.59 3.09
N PHE A 25 2.53 -2.49 2.73
CA PHE A 25 1.90 -1.18 2.69
C PHE A 25 1.80 -0.57 4.08
N THR A 26 1.45 -1.37 5.07
CA THR A 26 1.35 -0.86 6.43
C THR A 26 2.69 -0.32 6.90
N ARG A 27 3.75 -1.03 6.59
CA ARG A 27 5.07 -0.58 6.97
C ARG A 27 5.43 0.73 6.27
N ALA A 28 5.10 0.82 4.98
CA ALA A 28 5.37 2.05 4.25
C ALA A 28 4.56 3.21 4.82
N LEU A 29 3.31 2.93 5.19
CA LEU A 29 2.48 3.98 5.74
C LEU A 29 2.99 4.45 7.09
N THR A 30 3.44 3.52 7.92
CA THR A 30 4.00 3.89 9.21
C THR A 30 5.19 4.82 9.03
N GLY A 31 6.08 4.49 8.11
CA GLY A 31 7.22 5.35 7.85
C GLY A 31 6.81 6.70 7.29
N ALA A 32 5.81 6.70 6.42
CA ALA A 32 5.36 7.96 5.84
C ALA A 32 4.72 8.86 6.89
N VAL A 33 3.97 8.27 7.82
CA VAL A 33 3.36 9.06 8.88
C VAL A 33 4.44 9.68 9.74
N GLN A 34 5.50 8.96 10.00
CA GLN A 34 6.58 9.52 10.79
C GLN A 34 7.26 10.68 10.08
N ALA A 35 7.32 10.62 8.75
CA ALA A 35 8.00 11.65 8.00
C ALA A 35 7.11 12.85 7.70
N TYR A 36 5.84 12.60 7.42
CA TYR A 36 4.95 13.65 6.95
C TYR A 36 3.77 13.94 7.86
N GLY A 37 3.60 13.14 8.89
CA GLY A 37 2.42 13.27 9.72
C GLY A 37 1.27 12.49 9.12
N GLU A 38 0.19 12.39 9.88
CA GLU A 38 -0.99 11.69 9.40
C GLU A 38 -1.73 12.53 8.38
N GLY A 39 -2.33 11.87 7.41
CA GLY A 39 -3.12 12.57 6.43
C GLY A 39 -2.85 12.09 5.02
N ASP A 40 -3.39 12.82 4.06
CA ASP A 40 -3.30 12.42 2.67
C ASP A 40 -1.87 12.33 2.18
N GLN A 41 -1.03 13.20 2.66
CA GLN A 41 0.34 13.22 2.19
C GLN A 41 1.05 11.94 2.54
N ALA A 42 0.82 11.44 3.75
CA ALA A 42 1.43 10.19 4.15
C ALA A 42 0.88 9.03 3.32
N VAL A 43 -0.41 9.05 3.03
CA VAL A 43 -1.00 7.99 2.24
C VAL A 43 -0.41 7.98 0.84
N ARG A 44 -0.27 9.15 0.24
CA ARG A 44 0.31 9.22 -1.10
C ARG A 44 1.75 8.74 -1.10
N ALA A 45 2.51 9.13 -0.09
CA ALA A 45 3.89 8.70 -0.01
C ALA A 45 3.98 7.20 0.17
N ALA A 46 3.09 6.64 0.97
CA ALA A 46 3.08 5.20 1.20
C ALA A 46 2.78 4.45 -0.09
N PHE A 47 1.80 4.93 -0.86
CA PHE A 47 1.50 4.29 -2.12
C PHE A 47 2.65 4.42 -3.10
N ALA A 48 3.29 5.57 -3.16
CA ALA A 48 4.44 5.74 -4.05
C ALA A 48 5.53 4.75 -3.71
N GLU A 49 5.77 4.56 -2.43
CA GLU A 49 6.78 3.59 -2.01
C GLU A 49 6.33 2.17 -2.30
N PHE A 50 5.06 1.88 -2.03
CA PHE A 50 4.52 0.56 -2.23
C PHE A 50 4.59 0.15 -3.71
N LYS A 51 4.30 1.09 -4.60
CA LYS A 51 4.29 0.78 -6.03
C LYS A 51 5.66 0.43 -6.57
N ARG A 52 6.69 0.69 -5.82
CA ARG A 52 8.03 0.35 -6.27
C ARG A 52 8.25 -1.15 -6.25
N THR A 53 7.57 -1.85 -5.37
CA THR A 53 7.76 -3.29 -5.26
C THR A 53 6.51 -4.09 -5.57
N PHE A 54 5.38 -3.44 -5.72
CA PHE A 54 4.13 -4.12 -6.04
C PHE A 54 3.47 -3.43 -7.22
N GLU A 55 2.66 -4.17 -7.94
CA GLU A 55 1.90 -3.59 -9.03
C GLU A 55 0.47 -4.06 -8.93
N LYS A 56 -0.43 -3.24 -9.44
CA LYS A 56 -1.85 -3.55 -9.37
C LYS A 56 -2.25 -4.43 -10.53
N ARG A 57 -2.95 -5.49 -10.22
CA ARG A 57 -3.47 -6.39 -11.23
C ARG A 57 -4.93 -6.59 -10.96
N GLY A 58 -5.77 -5.99 -11.79
CA GLY A 58 -7.20 -6.05 -11.56
C GLY A 58 -7.55 -5.30 -10.30
N ASP A 59 -8.05 -6.01 -9.30
CA ASP A 59 -8.46 -5.36 -8.07
C ASP A 59 -7.60 -5.73 -6.88
N HIS A 60 -6.37 -6.16 -7.13
CA HIS A 60 -5.47 -6.51 -6.04
C HIS A 60 -4.04 -6.19 -6.45
N TRP A 61 -3.13 -6.32 -5.51
CA TRP A 61 -1.72 -6.00 -5.72
C TRP A 61 -0.89 -7.26 -5.64
N ILE A 62 0.09 -7.36 -6.50
CA ILE A 62 1.02 -8.49 -6.48
C ILE A 62 2.45 -7.97 -6.51
N PRO A 63 3.40 -8.74 -5.97
CA PRO A 63 4.78 -8.32 -6.03
C PRO A 63 5.27 -8.24 -7.46
N ARG A 64 6.02 -7.21 -7.75
CA ARG A 64 6.54 -7.07 -9.11
C ARG A 64 7.46 -8.21 -9.45
N GLN A 65 8.15 -8.73 -8.46
CA GLN A 65 9.06 -9.82 -8.71
C GLN A 65 8.35 -11.09 -9.13
N ALA A 66 7.12 -11.25 -8.66
CA ALA A 66 6.37 -12.44 -9.00
C ALA A 66 5.66 -12.31 -10.33
N SER A 67 5.71 -11.16 -10.94
CA SER A 67 5.02 -10.95 -12.20
C SER A 67 5.73 -11.70 -13.29
N PRO A 68 5.04 -12.58 -14.00
CA PRO A 68 5.70 -13.33 -15.06
C PRO A 68 6.15 -12.43 -16.18
N ALA A 69 5.46 -11.37 -16.39
CA ALA A 69 5.85 -10.51 -17.47
C ALA A 69 7.15 -9.82 -17.17
N GLY A 70 7.48 -9.76 -15.94
CA GLY A 70 8.70 -9.09 -15.59
C GLY A 70 9.88 -9.84 -16.03
N ASP A 71 9.64 -11.07 -16.42
CA ASP A 71 10.73 -11.76 -16.76
C ASP A 71 10.92 -11.75 -18.06
#